data_51d29a110f32476448ecc04961b0b928
#
_entry.id   51d29a110f32476448ecc04961b0b928
#
_cell.length_a   1.000
_cell.length_b   1.000
_cell.length_c   1.000
_cell.angle_alpha   90.00
_cell.angle_beta   90.00
_cell.angle_gamma   90.00
#
_symmetry.space_group_name_H-M   'P 1'
#
loop_
_entity.id
_entity.type
_entity.pdbx_description
1 polymer ?
#
loop_
_entity_poly.entity_id
_entity_poly.type
_entity_poly.pdbx_seq_one_letter_code
_entity_poly.pdbx_strand_id
1 'polypeptide(L)'
;IVRGSVIGFFIGILPGPSGAMSSFASYAIEKRLSRYPEKFGTGVIEGVAGPESANNAATAGAFIPLLSLGIPANIVMALFVGALMIHGIQPGPLFIKNHPELFWGVVASMYVGNVMLLVLNLPLIGIWVRVLKIPYSILFTLIFLFCLIGVYSLNNNVVEIFIMIAFGIIGFLMRKAGFEGAPFILALVLGPIMETSLRQSLIISRGSFAIFYNRPVAAILLLLSVTFLLTSIVPAFKRKRQKLAAGMGD
;
A
#
# COMPACT_ATOMS: atom_id res chain seq x y z
N ILE A 1 4.96 -11.88 11.06
CA ILE A 1 5.94 -10.79 11.09
C ILE A 1 6.98 -11.00 9.98
N VAL A 2 7.84 -12.02 9.99
CA VAL A 2 8.94 -12.18 9.02
C VAL A 2 8.46 -12.14 7.56
N ARG A 3 7.41 -12.90 7.21
CA ARG A 3 6.83 -12.86 5.85
C ARG A 3 6.34 -11.46 5.48
N GLY A 4 5.61 -10.81 6.39
CA GLY A 4 5.15 -9.44 6.19
C GLY A 4 6.32 -8.49 5.94
N SER A 5 7.37 -8.57 6.75
CA SER A 5 8.58 -7.74 6.58
C SER A 5 9.26 -7.95 5.22
N VAL A 6 9.39 -9.21 4.78
CA VAL A 6 9.97 -9.52 3.45
C VAL A 6 9.10 -8.94 2.32
N ILE A 7 7.79 -9.18 2.38
CA ILE A 7 6.84 -8.64 1.39
C ILE A 7 6.91 -7.11 1.36
N GLY A 8 6.86 -6.48 2.53
CA GLY A 8 6.90 -5.03 2.66
C GLY A 8 8.18 -4.43 2.12
N PHE A 9 9.32 -5.00 2.47
CA PHE A 9 10.62 -4.55 2.01
C PHE A 9 10.71 -4.50 0.47
N PHE A 10 10.34 -5.57 -0.22
CA PHE A 10 10.40 -5.61 -1.69
C PHE A 10 9.36 -4.69 -2.35
N ILE A 11 8.15 -4.59 -1.80
CA ILE A 11 7.15 -3.65 -2.31
C ILE A 11 7.59 -2.21 -2.05
N GLY A 12 8.28 -1.95 -0.94
CA GLY A 12 8.81 -0.65 -0.59
C GLY A 12 9.80 -0.06 -1.58
N ILE A 13 10.57 -0.91 -2.27
CA ILE A 13 11.51 -0.49 -3.32
C ILE A 13 10.79 0.10 -4.53
N LEU A 14 9.54 -0.32 -4.77
CA LEU A 14 8.76 0.16 -5.90
C LEU A 14 8.19 1.56 -5.63
N PRO A 15 8.23 2.46 -6.63
CA PRO A 15 7.61 3.78 -6.48
C PRO A 15 6.09 3.65 -6.39
N GLY A 16 5.50 4.40 -5.43
CA GLY A 16 4.06 4.42 -5.22
C GLY A 16 3.65 4.37 -3.75
N PRO A 17 2.39 4.13 -3.44
CA PRO A 17 1.86 4.01 -2.09
C PRO A 17 2.25 2.67 -1.44
N SER A 18 3.55 2.43 -1.36
CA SER A 18 4.16 1.16 -0.98
C SER A 18 3.69 0.63 0.39
N GLY A 19 3.42 1.52 1.36
CA GLY A 19 2.90 1.14 2.67
C GLY A 19 1.52 0.49 2.60
N ALA A 20 0.57 1.11 1.90
CA ALA A 20 -0.77 0.55 1.71
C ALA A 20 -0.73 -0.75 0.90
N MET A 21 0.01 -0.76 -0.22
CA MET A 21 0.17 -1.94 -1.07
C MET A 21 0.75 -3.12 -0.31
N SER A 22 1.80 -2.89 0.48
CA SER A 22 2.46 -3.94 1.26
C SER A 22 1.55 -4.49 2.34
N SER A 23 0.78 -3.64 3.03
CA SER A 23 -0.18 -4.06 4.04
C SER A 23 -1.27 -4.96 3.45
N PHE A 24 -1.89 -4.55 2.34
CA PHE A 24 -2.91 -5.36 1.68
C PHE A 24 -2.35 -6.67 1.09
N ALA A 25 -1.18 -6.62 0.46
CA ALA A 25 -0.52 -7.82 -0.06
C ALA A 25 -0.19 -8.80 1.05
N SER A 26 0.37 -8.31 2.15
CA SER A 26 0.67 -9.12 3.32
C SER A 26 -0.60 -9.72 3.92
N TYR A 27 -1.67 -8.93 4.09
CA TYR A 27 -2.95 -9.43 4.58
C TYR A 27 -3.50 -10.56 3.71
N ALA A 28 -3.50 -10.38 2.40
CA ALA A 28 -4.00 -11.39 1.47
C ALA A 28 -3.19 -12.70 1.53
N ILE A 29 -1.86 -12.59 1.62
CA ILE A 29 -0.96 -13.74 1.72
C ILE A 29 -1.12 -14.43 3.08
N GLU A 30 -1.14 -13.67 4.18
CA GLU A 30 -1.33 -14.23 5.52
C GLU A 30 -2.68 -14.95 5.64
N LYS A 31 -3.77 -14.36 5.13
CA LYS A 31 -5.10 -15.00 5.10
C LYS A 31 -5.08 -16.31 4.31
N ARG A 32 -4.37 -16.35 3.17
CA ARG A 32 -4.28 -17.54 2.33
C ARG A 32 -3.44 -18.65 2.95
N LEU A 33 -2.42 -18.31 3.71
CA LEU A 33 -1.48 -19.25 4.33
C LEU A 33 -1.83 -19.61 5.77
N SER A 34 -2.79 -18.90 6.38
CA SER A 34 -3.22 -19.15 7.75
C SER A 34 -3.92 -20.51 7.88
N ARG A 35 -3.77 -21.11 9.05
CA ARG A 35 -4.54 -22.28 9.46
C ARG A 35 -6.01 -21.97 9.73
N TYR A 36 -6.33 -20.69 9.95
CA TYR A 36 -7.67 -20.20 10.32
C TYR A 36 -8.09 -19.01 9.44
N PRO A 37 -8.17 -19.18 8.10
CA PRO A 37 -8.47 -18.08 7.18
C PRO A 37 -9.86 -17.44 7.43
N GLU A 38 -10.80 -18.20 8.02
CA GLU A 38 -12.14 -17.75 8.39
C GLU A 38 -12.16 -16.75 9.56
N LYS A 39 -11.10 -16.73 10.39
CA LYS A 39 -10.96 -15.79 11.51
C LYS A 39 -10.44 -14.41 11.08
N PHE A 40 -10.00 -14.25 9.84
CA PHE A 40 -9.58 -12.96 9.35
C PHE A 40 -10.77 -11.99 9.26
N GLY A 41 -10.59 -10.81 9.82
CA GLY A 41 -11.66 -9.83 10.01
C GLY A 41 -12.37 -9.91 11.37
N THR A 42 -12.04 -10.91 12.22
CA THR A 42 -12.61 -11.05 13.56
C THR A 42 -11.60 -10.76 14.69
N GLY A 43 -10.43 -10.23 14.35
CA GLY A 43 -9.40 -9.85 15.33
C GLY A 43 -8.25 -10.86 15.48
N VAL A 44 -8.06 -11.77 14.52
CA VAL A 44 -6.90 -12.67 14.53
C VAL A 44 -5.60 -11.89 14.40
N ILE A 45 -4.61 -12.22 15.23
CA ILE A 45 -3.36 -11.46 15.35
C ILE A 45 -2.53 -11.47 14.07
N GLU A 46 -2.56 -12.55 13.29
CA GLU A 46 -1.85 -12.65 12.01
C GLU A 46 -2.39 -11.62 10.99
N GLY A 47 -3.68 -11.30 11.07
CA GLY A 47 -4.34 -10.30 10.22
C GLY A 47 -3.93 -8.87 10.56
N VAL A 48 -3.23 -8.64 11.66
CA VAL A 48 -2.71 -7.33 12.07
C VAL A 48 -1.18 -7.33 11.99
N ALA A 49 -0.52 -8.30 12.61
CA ALA A 49 0.93 -8.34 12.73
C ALA A 49 1.65 -8.48 11.38
N GLY A 50 1.08 -9.22 10.42
CA GLY A 50 1.60 -9.34 9.07
C GLY A 50 1.58 -8.01 8.31
N PRO A 51 0.40 -7.39 8.11
CA PRO A 51 0.26 -6.09 7.45
C PRO A 51 1.06 -4.96 8.09
N GLU A 52 1.07 -4.87 9.42
CA GLU A 52 1.82 -3.84 10.13
C GLU A 52 3.33 -4.00 9.94
N SER A 53 3.84 -5.24 10.05
CA SER A 53 5.25 -5.48 9.77
C SER A 53 5.63 -5.20 8.30
N ALA A 54 4.71 -5.45 7.37
CA ALA A 54 4.91 -5.12 5.96
C ALA A 54 4.95 -3.61 5.72
N ASN A 55 4.04 -2.86 6.33
CA ASN A 55 4.01 -1.40 6.25
C ASN A 55 5.33 -0.78 6.75
N ASN A 56 5.79 -1.20 7.93
CA ASN A 56 7.05 -0.73 8.49
C ASN A 56 8.26 -1.10 7.61
N ALA A 57 8.33 -2.32 7.11
CA ALA A 57 9.41 -2.78 6.25
C ALA A 57 9.40 -2.07 4.88
N ALA A 58 8.24 -1.68 4.36
CA ALA A 58 8.12 -0.91 3.12
C ALA A 58 8.79 0.46 3.23
N THR A 59 8.75 1.08 4.40
CA THR A 59 9.46 2.34 4.65
C THR A 59 10.98 2.15 4.50
N ALA A 60 11.53 1.08 5.05
CA ALA A 60 12.96 0.76 4.89
C ALA A 60 13.31 0.47 3.42
N GLY A 61 12.45 -0.27 2.70
CA GLY A 61 12.60 -0.52 1.27
C GLY A 61 12.62 0.75 0.43
N ALA A 62 11.81 1.75 0.77
CA ALA A 62 11.71 3.03 0.06
C ALA A 62 12.98 3.90 0.14
N PHE A 63 13.80 3.72 1.16
CA PHE A 63 15.11 4.41 1.24
C PHE A 63 16.13 3.90 0.23
N ILE A 64 15.99 2.66 -0.28
CA ILE A 64 16.95 2.10 -1.23
C ILE A 64 16.98 2.91 -2.53
N PRO A 65 15.88 3.05 -3.30
CA PRO A 65 15.89 3.85 -4.52
C PRO A 65 16.20 5.33 -4.25
N LEU A 66 15.77 5.85 -3.09
CA LEU A 66 16.06 7.21 -2.70
C LEU A 66 17.55 7.47 -2.57
N LEU A 67 18.24 6.72 -1.73
CA LEU A 67 19.65 6.97 -1.40
C LEU A 67 20.60 6.50 -2.50
N SER A 68 20.22 5.43 -3.24
CA SER A 68 21.07 4.87 -4.30
C SER A 68 20.87 5.52 -5.67
N LEU A 69 19.65 5.92 -6.02
CA LEU A 69 19.31 6.45 -7.33
C LEU A 69 18.82 7.91 -7.30
N GLY A 70 18.52 8.44 -6.12
CA GLY A 70 17.90 9.77 -5.99
C GLY A 70 16.41 9.78 -6.37
N ILE A 71 15.77 8.61 -6.45
CA ILE A 71 14.37 8.49 -6.87
C ILE A 71 13.49 8.31 -5.65
N PRO A 72 12.64 9.30 -5.30
CA PRO A 72 11.73 9.17 -4.18
C PRO A 72 10.61 8.17 -4.51
N ALA A 73 10.44 7.15 -3.67
CA ALA A 73 9.42 6.14 -3.85
C ALA A 73 8.00 6.65 -3.48
N ASN A 74 7.89 7.64 -2.62
CA ASN A 74 6.62 8.21 -2.17
C ASN A 74 6.78 9.69 -1.76
N ILE A 75 5.67 10.35 -1.39
CA ILE A 75 5.65 11.78 -1.04
C ILE A 75 6.59 12.09 0.13
N VAL A 76 6.64 11.24 1.16
CA VAL A 76 7.52 11.44 2.32
C VAL A 76 8.99 11.40 1.89
N MET A 77 9.34 10.46 1.01
CA MET A 77 10.68 10.37 0.45
C MET A 77 11.01 11.57 -0.45
N ALA A 78 10.02 12.13 -1.17
CA ALA A 78 10.21 13.35 -1.94
C ALA A 78 10.51 14.56 -1.06
N LEU A 79 9.82 14.69 0.08
CA LEU A 79 10.14 15.72 1.08
C LEU A 79 11.55 15.53 1.66
N PHE A 80 11.95 14.30 1.90
CA PHE A 80 13.31 14.00 2.37
C PHE A 80 14.37 14.39 1.34
N VAL A 81 14.14 14.13 0.04
CA VAL A 81 15.01 14.64 -1.05
C VAL A 81 15.09 16.15 -1.00
N GLY A 82 13.94 16.83 -0.88
CA GLY A 82 13.90 18.29 -0.78
C GLY A 82 14.73 18.82 0.39
N ALA A 83 14.63 18.18 1.54
CA ALA A 83 15.44 18.53 2.72
C ALA A 83 16.94 18.35 2.46
N LEU A 84 17.37 17.25 1.85
CA LEU A 84 18.75 17.03 1.48
C LEU A 84 19.25 18.09 0.48
N MET A 85 18.44 18.44 -0.51
CA MET A 85 18.78 19.44 -1.53
C MET A 85 18.94 20.85 -0.94
N ILE A 86 18.13 21.23 0.07
CA ILE A 86 18.30 22.50 0.80
C ILE A 86 19.68 22.56 1.48
N HIS A 87 20.20 21.43 1.95
CA HIS A 87 21.53 21.32 2.52
C HIS A 87 22.65 21.11 1.49
N GLY A 88 22.34 21.26 0.18
CA GLY A 88 23.31 21.09 -0.90
C GLY A 88 23.70 19.64 -1.19
N ILE A 89 22.95 18.67 -0.65
CA ILE A 89 23.24 17.25 -0.77
C ILE A 89 22.30 16.63 -1.80
N GLN A 90 22.87 16.03 -2.84
CA GLN A 90 22.10 15.30 -3.85
C GLN A 90 22.12 13.80 -3.55
N PRO A 91 20.96 13.17 -3.26
CA PRO A 91 20.86 11.71 -3.21
C PRO A 91 21.08 11.13 -4.61
N GLY A 92 21.66 9.94 -4.70
CA GLY A 92 21.95 9.30 -5.96
C GLY A 92 23.12 8.33 -5.91
N PRO A 93 23.60 7.82 -7.07
CA PRO A 93 24.61 6.75 -7.12
C PRO A 93 25.93 7.05 -6.39
N LEU A 94 26.28 8.31 -6.27
CA LEU A 94 27.50 8.74 -5.57
C LEU A 94 27.25 9.14 -4.10
N PHE A 95 26.00 9.15 -3.65
CA PHE A 95 25.65 9.61 -2.30
C PHE A 95 26.39 8.83 -1.20
N ILE A 96 26.40 7.51 -1.29
CA ILE A 96 27.08 6.65 -0.31
C ILE A 96 28.59 6.92 -0.28
N LYS A 97 29.18 7.18 -1.46
CA LYS A 97 30.61 7.45 -1.59
C LYS A 97 31.00 8.84 -1.09
N ASN A 98 30.20 9.84 -1.43
CA ASN A 98 30.49 11.24 -1.12
C ASN A 98 30.08 11.66 0.29
N HIS A 99 29.03 11.03 0.83
CA HIS A 99 28.46 11.35 2.14
C HIS A 99 28.19 10.08 2.97
N PRO A 100 29.21 9.24 3.23
CA PRO A 100 29.01 7.99 3.97
C PRO A 100 28.48 8.21 5.39
N GLU A 101 28.88 9.30 6.04
CA GLU A 101 28.42 9.66 7.38
C GLU A 101 26.91 9.91 7.41
N LEU A 102 26.37 10.61 6.41
CA LEU A 102 24.93 10.86 6.29
C LEU A 102 24.18 9.58 5.97
N PHE A 103 24.70 8.74 5.08
CA PHE A 103 24.07 7.46 4.78
C PHE A 103 23.93 6.60 6.04
N TRP A 104 25.03 6.40 6.76
CA TRP A 104 25.00 5.62 8.00
C TRP A 104 24.23 6.33 9.13
N GLY A 105 24.24 7.66 9.14
CA GLY A 105 23.42 8.47 10.06
C GLY A 105 21.91 8.22 9.84
N VAL A 106 21.44 8.17 8.59
CA VAL A 106 20.06 7.82 8.26
C VAL A 106 19.72 6.41 8.72
N VAL A 107 20.59 5.43 8.42
CA VAL A 107 20.40 4.05 8.87
C VAL A 107 20.33 3.96 10.40
N ALA A 108 21.25 4.58 11.10
CA ALA A 108 21.28 4.62 12.57
C ALA A 108 20.03 5.29 13.14
N SER A 109 19.58 6.41 12.53
CA SER A 109 18.37 7.12 12.96
C SER A 109 17.11 6.26 12.85
N MET A 110 17.03 5.37 11.85
CA MET A 110 15.92 4.42 11.73
C MET A 110 15.88 3.42 12.88
N TYR A 111 17.03 2.91 13.31
CA TYR A 111 17.11 2.03 14.49
C TYR A 111 16.71 2.76 15.76
N VAL A 112 17.26 3.95 16.00
CA VAL A 112 16.91 4.78 17.16
C VAL A 112 15.42 5.14 17.14
N GLY A 113 14.90 5.55 15.98
CA GLY A 113 13.49 5.86 15.79
C GLY A 113 12.58 4.67 16.11
N ASN A 114 12.93 3.46 15.69
CA ASN A 114 12.15 2.25 16.00
C ASN A 114 12.14 1.95 17.51
N VAL A 115 13.28 2.12 18.20
CA VAL A 115 13.33 1.98 19.66
C VAL A 115 12.46 3.04 20.33
N MET A 116 12.56 4.29 19.89
CA MET A 116 11.70 5.38 20.40
C MET A 116 10.21 5.10 20.17
N LEU A 117 9.83 4.61 18.99
CA LEU A 117 8.45 4.21 18.71
C LEU A 117 7.96 3.12 19.66
N LEU A 118 8.81 2.13 19.95
CA LEU A 118 8.46 1.07 20.92
C LEU A 118 8.26 1.65 22.32
N VAL A 119 9.20 2.48 22.80
CA VAL A 119 9.16 3.11 24.13
C VAL A 119 7.94 4.03 24.27
N LEU A 120 7.56 4.74 23.22
CA LEU A 120 6.41 5.64 23.25
C LEU A 120 5.08 4.87 23.14
N ASN A 121 4.99 3.89 22.23
CA ASN A 121 3.72 3.22 21.96
C ASN A 121 3.32 2.23 23.08
N LEU A 122 4.27 1.48 23.67
CA LEU A 122 3.93 0.48 24.69
C LEU A 122 3.11 1.05 25.87
N PRO A 123 3.51 2.16 26.52
CA PRO A 123 2.71 2.74 27.60
C PRO A 123 1.40 3.37 27.10
N LEU A 124 1.35 3.85 25.84
CA LEU A 124 0.19 4.49 25.26
C LEU A 124 -0.91 3.50 24.83
N ILE A 125 -0.60 2.20 24.68
CA ILE A 125 -1.59 1.16 24.35
C ILE A 125 -2.80 1.23 25.27
N GLY A 126 -2.58 1.40 26.59
CA GLY A 126 -3.67 1.51 27.55
C GLY A 126 -4.63 2.67 27.30
N ILE A 127 -4.12 3.78 26.77
CA ILE A 127 -4.93 4.95 26.41
C ILE A 127 -5.77 4.64 25.18
N TRP A 128 -5.14 4.11 24.12
CA TRP A 128 -5.84 3.75 22.88
C TRP A 128 -6.92 2.69 23.10
N VAL A 129 -6.65 1.68 23.94
CA VAL A 129 -7.65 0.67 24.31
C VAL A 129 -8.84 1.28 25.05
N ARG A 130 -8.64 2.35 25.84
CA ARG A 130 -9.76 3.07 26.47
C ARG A 130 -10.66 3.75 25.44
N VAL A 131 -10.10 4.29 24.36
CA VAL A 131 -10.88 4.88 23.27
C VAL A 131 -11.80 3.85 22.62
N LEU A 132 -11.37 2.59 22.50
CA LEU A 132 -12.19 1.51 21.98
C LEU A 132 -13.36 1.09 22.89
N LYS A 133 -13.36 1.52 24.18
CA LYS A 133 -14.46 1.29 25.10
C LYS A 133 -15.61 2.29 24.96
N ILE A 134 -15.42 3.35 24.18
CA ILE A 134 -16.47 4.33 23.87
C ILE A 134 -17.57 3.61 23.08
N PRO A 135 -18.87 3.82 23.41
CA PRO A 135 -19.96 3.23 22.64
C PRO A 135 -19.85 3.55 21.15
N TYR A 136 -20.06 2.53 20.33
CA TYR A 136 -19.85 2.64 18.87
C TYR A 136 -20.62 3.79 18.22
N SER A 137 -21.81 4.11 18.72
CA SER A 137 -22.61 5.25 18.22
C SER A 137 -21.89 6.59 18.36
N ILE A 138 -21.21 6.82 19.49
CA ILE A 138 -20.42 8.04 19.73
C ILE A 138 -19.13 7.99 18.89
N LEU A 139 -18.46 6.83 18.94
CA LEU A 139 -17.20 6.63 18.20
C LEU A 139 -17.39 6.83 16.69
N PHE A 140 -18.48 6.26 16.13
CA PHE A 140 -18.81 6.43 14.72
C PHE A 140 -19.02 7.91 14.35
N THR A 141 -19.78 8.64 15.16
CA THR A 141 -20.05 10.06 14.93
C THR A 141 -18.75 10.88 14.94
N LEU A 142 -17.86 10.61 15.91
CA LEU A 142 -16.56 11.28 15.98
C LEU A 142 -15.67 10.93 14.79
N ILE A 143 -15.59 9.66 14.40
CA ILE A 143 -14.82 9.23 13.23
C ILE A 143 -15.35 9.93 11.98
N PHE A 144 -16.67 9.96 11.78
CA PHE A 144 -17.28 10.61 10.62
C PHE A 144 -16.98 12.10 10.60
N LEU A 145 -17.06 12.77 11.74
CA LEU A 145 -16.71 14.20 11.87
C LEU A 145 -15.23 14.44 11.51
N PHE A 146 -14.32 13.63 12.04
CA PHE A 146 -12.89 13.74 11.71
C PHE A 146 -12.61 13.44 10.23
N CYS A 147 -13.34 12.51 9.61
CA CYS A 147 -13.22 12.27 8.17
C CYS A 147 -13.66 13.49 7.36
N LEU A 148 -14.78 14.16 7.73
CA LEU A 148 -15.25 15.38 7.09
C LEU A 148 -14.21 16.51 7.20
N ILE A 149 -13.70 16.75 8.42
CA ILE A 149 -12.69 17.76 8.68
C ILE A 149 -11.40 17.42 7.90
N GLY A 150 -10.95 16.15 7.94
CA GLY A 150 -9.74 15.71 7.28
C GLY A 150 -9.80 15.89 5.77
N VAL A 151 -10.89 15.46 5.14
CA VAL A 151 -11.08 15.59 3.68
C VAL A 151 -11.12 17.06 3.28
N TYR A 152 -11.88 17.89 4.01
CA TYR A 152 -11.93 19.32 3.72
C TYR A 152 -10.57 20.01 3.87
N SER A 153 -9.81 19.66 4.92
CA SER A 153 -8.51 20.27 5.23
C SER A 153 -7.41 19.99 4.19
N LEU A 154 -7.55 18.95 3.36
CA LEU A 154 -6.55 18.61 2.35
C LEU A 154 -6.42 19.69 1.28
N ASN A 155 -7.53 20.14 0.71
CA ASN A 155 -7.55 21.09 -0.40
C ASN A 155 -8.52 22.28 -0.18
N ASN A 156 -9.11 22.40 1.00
CA ASN A 156 -10.15 23.39 1.34
C ASN A 156 -11.32 23.41 0.32
N ASN A 157 -11.69 22.23 -0.16
CA ASN A 157 -12.70 22.09 -1.21
C ASN A 157 -13.89 21.24 -0.75
N VAL A 158 -15.07 21.86 -0.75
CA VAL A 158 -16.32 21.21 -0.34
C VAL A 158 -16.72 20.06 -1.27
N VAL A 159 -16.32 20.09 -2.54
CA VAL A 159 -16.61 19.03 -3.52
C VAL A 159 -16.03 17.69 -3.07
N GLU A 160 -14.89 17.69 -2.39
CA GLU A 160 -14.25 16.47 -1.88
C GLU A 160 -15.09 15.79 -0.78
N ILE A 161 -15.83 16.56 -0.01
CA ILE A 161 -16.79 16.03 0.98
C ILE A 161 -17.91 15.26 0.26
N PHE A 162 -18.47 15.84 -0.81
CA PHE A 162 -19.49 15.15 -1.60
C PHE A 162 -18.95 13.87 -2.26
N ILE A 163 -17.72 13.91 -2.77
CA ILE A 163 -17.03 12.74 -3.31
C ILE A 163 -16.87 11.67 -2.21
N MET A 164 -16.42 12.05 -1.01
CA MET A 164 -16.29 11.12 0.12
C MET A 164 -17.63 10.46 0.46
N ILE A 165 -18.71 11.22 0.54
CA ILE A 165 -20.04 10.69 0.85
C ILE A 165 -20.52 9.74 -0.26
N ALA A 166 -20.35 10.14 -1.53
CA ALA A 166 -20.72 9.30 -2.68
C ALA A 166 -19.97 7.95 -2.67
N PHE A 167 -18.64 7.98 -2.46
CA PHE A 167 -17.85 6.75 -2.34
C PHE A 167 -18.17 5.97 -1.07
N GLY A 168 -18.58 6.63 0.02
CA GLY A 168 -19.08 5.97 1.22
C GLY A 168 -20.36 5.15 0.93
N ILE A 169 -21.30 5.73 0.19
CA ILE A 169 -22.52 5.03 -0.24
C ILE A 169 -22.19 3.87 -1.18
N ILE A 170 -21.32 4.10 -2.17
CA ILE A 170 -20.86 3.05 -3.09
C ILE A 170 -20.21 1.90 -2.31
N GLY A 171 -19.31 2.20 -1.38
CA GLY A 171 -18.65 1.21 -0.53
C GLY A 171 -19.62 0.41 0.32
N PHE A 172 -20.65 1.07 0.86
CA PHE A 172 -21.72 0.38 1.58
C PHE A 172 -22.49 -0.59 0.70
N LEU A 173 -22.89 -0.15 -0.51
CA LEU A 173 -23.59 -0.99 -1.48
C LEU A 173 -22.73 -2.17 -1.95
N MET A 174 -21.46 -1.92 -2.24
CA MET A 174 -20.50 -2.97 -2.60
C MET A 174 -20.38 -4.03 -1.50
N ARG A 175 -20.25 -3.60 -0.24
CA ARG A 175 -20.18 -4.52 0.90
C ARG A 175 -21.46 -5.33 1.07
N LYS A 176 -22.63 -4.70 0.89
CA LYS A 176 -23.93 -5.37 0.91
C LYS A 176 -24.09 -6.40 -0.23
N ALA A 177 -23.46 -6.14 -1.37
CA ALA A 177 -23.40 -7.07 -2.52
C ALA A 177 -22.29 -8.14 -2.39
N GLY A 178 -21.58 -8.21 -1.26
CA GLY A 178 -20.55 -9.22 -1.01
C GLY A 178 -19.19 -8.91 -1.66
N PHE A 179 -18.96 -7.69 -2.16
CA PHE A 179 -17.68 -7.28 -2.71
C PHE A 179 -16.71 -6.84 -1.58
N GLU A 180 -15.47 -7.26 -1.68
CA GLU A 180 -14.40 -6.77 -0.80
C GLU A 180 -13.93 -5.40 -1.29
N GLY A 181 -13.82 -4.42 -0.37
CA GLY A 181 -13.38 -3.06 -0.70
C GLY A 181 -11.90 -2.94 -1.01
N ALA A 182 -11.05 -3.83 -0.47
CA ALA A 182 -9.61 -3.76 -0.60
C ALA A 182 -9.11 -3.78 -2.07
N PRO A 183 -9.57 -4.68 -2.97
CA PRO A 183 -9.16 -4.66 -4.36
C PRO A 183 -9.59 -3.39 -5.10
N PHE A 184 -10.75 -2.83 -4.75
CA PHE A 184 -11.25 -1.60 -5.33
C PHE A 184 -10.36 -0.39 -4.95
N ILE A 185 -10.01 -0.27 -3.67
CA ILE A 185 -9.12 0.78 -3.18
C ILE A 185 -7.75 0.65 -3.84
N LEU A 186 -7.19 -0.57 -3.92
CA LEU A 186 -5.92 -0.81 -4.61
C LEU A 186 -5.97 -0.38 -6.09
N ALA A 187 -7.05 -0.69 -6.79
CA ALA A 187 -7.22 -0.28 -8.19
C ALA A 187 -7.27 1.24 -8.35
N LEU A 188 -7.98 1.94 -7.44
CA LEU A 188 -8.03 3.41 -7.45
C LEU A 188 -6.67 4.04 -7.18
N VAL A 189 -5.88 3.47 -6.27
CA VAL A 189 -4.55 3.97 -5.92
C VAL A 189 -3.53 3.66 -7.02
N LEU A 190 -3.61 2.47 -7.62
CA LEU A 190 -2.66 2.03 -8.65
C LEU A 190 -2.97 2.61 -10.04
N GLY A 191 -4.24 2.95 -10.31
CA GLY A 191 -4.67 3.45 -11.60
C GLY A 191 -3.87 4.66 -12.10
N PRO A 192 -3.78 5.76 -11.36
CA PRO A 192 -3.00 6.94 -11.75
C PRO A 192 -1.51 6.65 -11.96
N ILE A 193 -0.93 5.76 -11.15
CA ILE A 193 0.49 5.37 -11.27
C ILE A 193 0.70 4.58 -12.56
N MET A 194 -0.20 3.64 -12.84
CA MET A 194 -0.16 2.84 -14.06
C MET A 194 -0.32 3.73 -15.30
N GLU A 195 -1.29 4.66 -15.27
CA GLU A 195 -1.53 5.61 -16.37
C GLU A 195 -0.30 6.49 -16.61
N THR A 196 0.26 7.08 -15.56
CA THR A 196 1.44 7.94 -15.65
C THR A 196 2.64 7.18 -16.20
N SER A 197 2.90 5.97 -15.69
CA SER A 197 4.00 5.12 -16.12
C SER A 197 3.83 4.66 -17.58
N LEU A 198 2.60 4.31 -17.99
CA LEU A 198 2.28 3.96 -19.36
C LEU A 198 2.51 5.16 -20.30
N ARG A 199 2.01 6.33 -19.93
CA ARG A 199 2.17 7.57 -20.70
C ARG A 199 3.64 7.94 -20.85
N GLN A 200 4.42 7.89 -19.78
CA GLN A 200 5.87 8.14 -19.82
C GLN A 200 6.60 7.15 -20.74
N SER A 201 6.28 5.85 -20.63
CA SER A 201 6.85 4.80 -21.46
C SER A 201 6.57 5.03 -22.95
N LEU A 202 5.34 5.43 -23.28
CA LEU A 202 4.94 5.74 -24.65
C LEU A 202 5.63 7.02 -25.17
N ILE A 203 5.81 8.05 -24.35
CA ILE A 203 6.56 9.25 -24.74
C ILE A 203 8.03 8.88 -25.06
N ILE A 204 8.68 8.10 -24.19
CA ILE A 204 10.06 7.65 -24.38
C ILE A 204 10.21 6.82 -25.66
N SER A 205 9.22 5.98 -25.97
CA SER A 205 9.22 5.10 -27.14
C SER A 205 8.62 5.74 -28.41
N ARG A 206 8.29 7.02 -28.37
CA ARG A 206 7.61 7.74 -29.46
C ARG A 206 6.32 7.08 -29.91
N GLY A 207 5.52 6.63 -28.94
CA GLY A 207 4.24 5.97 -29.17
C GLY A 207 4.30 4.46 -29.44
N SER A 208 5.50 3.86 -29.41
CA SER A 208 5.65 2.43 -29.70
C SER A 208 5.46 1.56 -28.45
N PHE A 209 4.57 0.58 -28.50
CA PHE A 209 4.43 -0.46 -27.48
C PHE A 209 5.60 -1.45 -27.46
N ALA A 210 6.51 -1.38 -28.43
CA ALA A 210 7.70 -2.24 -28.48
C ALA A 210 8.60 -2.12 -27.24
N ILE A 211 8.53 -0.99 -26.51
CA ILE A 211 9.28 -0.77 -25.27
C ILE A 211 8.99 -1.84 -24.21
N PHE A 212 7.77 -2.38 -24.18
CA PHE A 212 7.34 -3.35 -23.17
C PHE A 212 7.87 -4.78 -23.41
N TYR A 213 8.15 -5.16 -24.65
CA TYR A 213 8.70 -6.47 -24.99
C TYR A 213 10.17 -6.44 -25.40
N ASN A 214 10.70 -5.30 -25.82
CA ASN A 214 12.12 -5.16 -26.13
C ASN A 214 13.00 -5.01 -24.89
N ARG A 215 12.41 -4.67 -23.75
CA ARG A 215 13.13 -4.59 -22.47
C ARG A 215 12.90 -5.86 -21.68
N PRO A 216 13.94 -6.70 -21.38
CA PRO A 216 13.75 -8.00 -20.79
C PRO A 216 13.06 -7.95 -19.43
N VAL A 217 13.38 -6.97 -18.59
CA VAL A 217 12.74 -6.81 -17.27
C VAL A 217 11.25 -6.47 -17.42
N ALA A 218 10.89 -5.57 -18.32
CA ALA A 218 9.51 -5.20 -18.57
C ALA A 218 8.72 -6.38 -19.15
N ALA A 219 9.30 -7.11 -20.10
CA ALA A 219 8.68 -8.28 -20.70
C ALA A 219 8.40 -9.41 -19.67
N ILE A 220 9.37 -9.69 -18.79
CA ILE A 220 9.20 -10.69 -17.72
C ILE A 220 8.09 -10.27 -16.75
N LEU A 221 8.10 -9.02 -16.29
CA LEU A 221 7.08 -8.51 -15.37
C LEU A 221 5.67 -8.51 -16.00
N LEU A 222 5.58 -8.18 -17.29
CA LEU A 222 4.32 -8.23 -18.04
C LEU A 222 3.82 -9.66 -18.18
N LEU A 223 4.70 -10.60 -18.53
CA LEU A 223 4.37 -12.01 -18.63
C LEU A 223 3.86 -12.56 -17.28
N LEU A 224 4.55 -12.23 -16.19
CA LEU A 224 4.13 -12.62 -14.84
C LEU A 224 2.75 -12.01 -14.50
N SER A 225 2.52 -10.73 -14.79
CA SER A 225 1.25 -10.06 -14.53
C SER A 225 0.10 -10.71 -15.31
N VAL A 226 0.29 -11.00 -16.60
CA VAL A 226 -0.70 -11.67 -17.44
C VAL A 226 -0.95 -13.11 -16.93
N THR A 227 0.09 -13.83 -16.55
CA THR A 227 -0.04 -15.18 -15.99
C THR A 227 -0.86 -15.17 -14.71
N PHE A 228 -0.59 -14.24 -13.79
CA PHE A 228 -1.38 -14.09 -12.57
C PHE A 228 -2.85 -13.72 -12.86
N LEU A 229 -3.09 -12.85 -13.81
CA LEU A 229 -4.45 -12.49 -14.26
C LEU A 229 -5.20 -13.71 -14.80
N LEU A 230 -4.59 -14.47 -15.68
CA LEU A 230 -5.19 -15.68 -16.26
C LEU A 230 -5.47 -16.74 -15.20
N THR A 231 -4.53 -17.01 -14.29
CA THR A 231 -4.72 -17.95 -13.20
C THR A 231 -5.82 -17.55 -12.23
N SER A 232 -6.07 -16.24 -12.07
CA SER A 232 -7.15 -15.73 -11.22
C SER A 232 -8.54 -15.80 -11.91
N ILE A 233 -8.60 -15.56 -13.20
CA ILE A 233 -9.86 -15.54 -13.99
C ILE A 233 -10.35 -16.95 -14.28
N VAL A 234 -9.48 -17.88 -14.67
CA VAL A 234 -9.85 -19.26 -15.07
C VAL A 234 -10.59 -20.03 -13.98
N PRO A 235 -10.14 -20.05 -12.70
CA PRO A 235 -10.88 -20.74 -11.65
C PRO A 235 -12.22 -20.07 -11.32
N ALA A 236 -12.31 -18.74 -11.43
CA ALA A 236 -13.57 -18.01 -11.20
C ALA A 236 -14.63 -18.40 -12.25
N PHE A 237 -14.24 -18.53 -13.50
CA PHE A 237 -15.11 -19.00 -14.59
C PHE A 237 -15.56 -20.46 -14.38
N LYS A 238 -14.66 -21.36 -13.96
CA LYS A 238 -15.02 -22.75 -13.65
C LYS A 238 -16.02 -22.85 -12.50
N ARG A 239 -15.82 -22.12 -11.42
CA ARG A 239 -16.74 -22.09 -10.27
C ARG A 239 -18.11 -21.54 -10.62
N LYS A 240 -18.18 -20.49 -11.45
CA LYS A 240 -19.44 -19.91 -11.93
C LYS A 240 -20.20 -20.89 -12.83
N ARG A 241 -19.50 -21.61 -13.71
CA ARG A 241 -20.07 -22.64 -14.57
C ARG A 241 -20.59 -23.84 -13.78
N GLN A 242 -19.88 -24.28 -12.75
CA GLN A 242 -20.32 -25.36 -11.87
C GLN A 242 -21.55 -24.98 -11.03
N LYS A 243 -21.63 -23.73 -10.53
CA LYS A 243 -22.81 -23.24 -9.81
C LYS A 243 -24.04 -23.11 -10.71
N LEU A 244 -23.86 -22.68 -11.96
CA LEU A 244 -24.95 -22.60 -12.94
C LEU A 244 -25.41 -24.00 -13.39
N ALA A 245 -24.51 -24.95 -13.54
CA ALA A 245 -24.86 -26.34 -13.88
C ALA A 245 -25.53 -27.08 -12.72
N ALA A 246 -25.17 -26.78 -11.47
CA ALA A 246 -25.82 -27.34 -10.29
C ALA A 246 -27.19 -26.73 -10.00
N GLY A 247 -27.46 -25.47 -10.43
CA GLY A 247 -28.78 -24.82 -10.29
C GLY A 247 -29.77 -25.10 -11.43
N MET A 248 -29.40 -25.89 -12.41
CA MET A 248 -30.32 -26.37 -13.49
C MET A 248 -30.78 -27.82 -13.26
N GLY A 249 -30.49 -28.38 -12.08
CA GLY A 249 -30.85 -29.77 -11.74
C GLY A 249 -31.92 -29.93 -10.66
N ASP A 250 -32.60 -28.83 -10.31
CA ASP A 250 -33.82 -28.82 -9.48
C ASP A 250 -35.02 -28.35 -10.37
#